data_e53f8d2bbb2727df5907863b29ef9c3f
#
_entry.id   e53f8d2bbb2727df5907863b29ef9c3f
#
_cell.length_a   1.000
_cell.length_b   1.000
_cell.length_c   1.000
_cell.angle_alpha   90.00
_cell.angle_beta   90.00
_cell.angle_gamma   90.00
#
_symmetry.space_group_name_H-M   'P 1'
#
loop_
_entity.id
_entity.type
_entity.pdbx_description
1 polymer ?
#
loop_
_entity_poly.entity_id
_entity_poly.type
_entity_poly.pdbx_seq_one_letter_code
_entity_poly.pdbx_strand_id
1 'polypeptide(L)'
;IPEGVKVIAPHSFANLTTLTSVTLPSSLTEIGAYAFAGATGLTEVTFPSNTKTIRDYAFADCAGLKDIYIPDSTTDIRKAVFENCPQLTIHCSYYSMATIYAIENNIPFEQIGTYTDSAETVLDRSDTSYYGDFGSATANGYVAMTVRYNIKDTWKSAVSDLNVKLVLPSNGELDESTLKVDGELCQNYNLKDRTLTIPVSGTSGIIRFSIKAQSQSAARSYAILNYKKNRNSSQEIIGVLNESINLFTIDAPDVVSKPTVNVSGMANAGGTVTLLVNEKEQQTVQVSKAGLWSAVLTLENPSNYETYKIKALCTQADGTTETRTAAVTYNEGEPSIESFKMYYNEHDKIKSYDLTKTDGVTPLVYYLPKSKFDYELTFENPEQIKTLYVTSTRNN
;
A
#
# COMPACT_ATOMS: atom_id res chain seq x y z
N ILE A 1 -29.98 -3.83 -29.69
CA ILE A 1 -29.78 -2.61 -30.52
C ILE A 1 -29.42 -3.05 -31.92
N PRO A 2 -30.03 -2.49 -32.99
CA PRO A 2 -29.77 -2.93 -34.37
C PRO A 2 -28.32 -2.71 -34.82
N GLU A 3 -27.85 -3.59 -35.71
CA GLU A 3 -26.55 -3.39 -36.38
C GLU A 3 -26.55 -2.10 -37.22
N GLY A 4 -25.37 -1.47 -37.31
CA GLY A 4 -25.20 -0.17 -37.96
C GLY A 4 -25.27 1.02 -36.99
N VAL A 5 -25.81 0.85 -35.79
CA VAL A 5 -25.76 1.89 -34.75
C VAL A 5 -24.31 2.04 -34.25
N LYS A 6 -23.74 3.25 -34.37
CA LYS A 6 -22.38 3.57 -33.97
C LYS A 6 -22.32 4.28 -32.61
N VAL A 7 -23.36 5.00 -32.25
CA VAL A 7 -23.43 5.80 -31.06
C VAL A 7 -24.74 5.55 -30.34
N ILE A 8 -24.67 5.21 -29.07
CA ILE A 8 -25.84 5.27 -28.17
C ILE A 8 -25.93 6.69 -27.64
N ALA A 9 -27.04 7.36 -27.97
CA ALA A 9 -27.21 8.75 -27.59
C ALA A 9 -27.29 8.91 -26.04
N PRO A 10 -26.97 10.10 -25.49
CA PRO A 10 -27.14 10.37 -24.08
C PRO A 10 -28.56 10.07 -23.58
N HIS A 11 -28.68 9.49 -22.38
CA HIS A 11 -29.95 9.13 -21.72
C HIS A 11 -30.86 8.15 -22.44
N SER A 12 -30.41 7.49 -23.53
CA SER A 12 -31.30 6.66 -24.39
C SER A 12 -32.01 5.53 -23.63
N PHE A 13 -31.39 4.95 -22.63
CA PHE A 13 -31.89 3.83 -21.81
C PHE A 13 -31.86 4.15 -20.32
N ALA A 14 -31.78 5.44 -19.98
CA ALA A 14 -31.73 5.87 -18.59
C ALA A 14 -33.02 5.51 -17.81
N ASN A 15 -32.84 5.06 -16.56
CA ASN A 15 -33.93 4.68 -15.64
C ASN A 15 -34.82 3.53 -16.14
N LEU A 16 -34.35 2.72 -17.08
CA LEU A 16 -35.04 1.49 -17.49
C LEU A 16 -34.78 0.37 -16.46
N THR A 17 -35.41 0.45 -15.31
CA THR A 17 -35.18 -0.47 -14.18
C THR A 17 -35.55 -1.92 -14.48
N THR A 18 -36.39 -2.18 -15.48
CA THR A 18 -36.80 -3.52 -15.94
C THR A 18 -35.88 -4.09 -17.01
N LEU A 19 -34.88 -3.30 -17.49
CA LEU A 19 -33.93 -3.77 -18.49
C LEU A 19 -32.94 -4.73 -17.79
N THR A 20 -33.01 -6.03 -18.15
CA THR A 20 -32.15 -7.06 -17.55
C THR A 20 -30.94 -7.42 -18.40
N SER A 21 -31.01 -7.18 -19.70
CA SER A 21 -29.94 -7.45 -20.64
C SER A 21 -30.00 -6.53 -21.84
N VAL A 22 -28.86 -6.28 -22.48
CA VAL A 22 -28.74 -5.52 -23.70
C VAL A 22 -27.72 -6.18 -24.63
N THR A 23 -28.07 -6.34 -25.91
CA THR A 23 -27.11 -6.72 -26.93
C THR A 23 -26.66 -5.49 -27.68
N LEU A 24 -25.36 -5.21 -27.62
CA LEU A 24 -24.71 -4.08 -28.28
C LEU A 24 -24.23 -4.51 -29.69
N PRO A 25 -24.46 -3.68 -30.73
CA PRO A 25 -24.08 -4.04 -32.13
C PRO A 25 -22.58 -3.96 -32.31
N SER A 26 -22.04 -4.78 -33.20
CA SER A 26 -20.61 -4.80 -33.55
C SER A 26 -20.09 -3.47 -34.11
N SER A 27 -20.99 -2.66 -34.66
CA SER A 27 -20.71 -1.32 -35.20
C SER A 27 -20.53 -0.21 -34.13
N LEU A 28 -20.84 -0.50 -32.86
CA LEU A 28 -20.83 0.49 -31.79
C LEU A 28 -19.43 1.01 -31.51
N THR A 29 -19.29 2.33 -31.50
CA THR A 29 -18.03 3.01 -31.19
C THR A 29 -18.08 3.90 -29.92
N GLU A 30 -19.28 4.37 -29.57
CA GLU A 30 -19.46 5.28 -28.43
C GLU A 30 -20.75 5.01 -27.67
N ILE A 31 -20.63 5.06 -26.32
CA ILE A 31 -21.78 5.05 -25.41
C ILE A 31 -21.86 6.45 -24.80
N GLY A 32 -23.02 7.10 -25.00
CA GLY A 32 -23.28 8.47 -24.58
C GLY A 32 -23.42 8.63 -23.07
N ALA A 33 -23.35 9.86 -22.61
CA ALA A 33 -23.47 10.18 -21.20
C ALA A 33 -24.84 9.76 -20.65
N TYR A 34 -24.85 9.14 -19.43
CA TYR A 34 -26.06 8.62 -18.79
C TYR A 34 -26.87 7.62 -19.63
N ALA A 35 -26.28 7.00 -20.65
CA ALA A 35 -27.04 6.18 -21.60
C ALA A 35 -27.82 5.05 -20.94
N PHE A 36 -27.30 4.40 -19.92
CA PHE A 36 -27.94 3.34 -19.13
C PHE A 36 -28.06 3.68 -17.64
N ALA A 37 -27.86 4.95 -17.27
CA ALA A 37 -27.90 5.33 -15.86
C ALA A 37 -29.24 4.94 -15.21
N GLY A 38 -29.17 4.34 -14.00
CA GLY A 38 -30.36 3.87 -13.30
C GLY A 38 -31.01 2.61 -13.87
N ALA A 39 -30.38 1.88 -14.79
CA ALA A 39 -30.84 0.59 -15.28
C ALA A 39 -30.53 -0.51 -14.23
N THR A 40 -31.25 -0.49 -13.11
CA THR A 40 -30.98 -1.31 -11.91
C THR A 40 -31.20 -2.81 -12.13
N GLY A 41 -31.95 -3.21 -13.17
CA GLY A 41 -32.17 -4.61 -13.54
C GLY A 41 -31.05 -5.22 -14.37
N LEU A 42 -30.15 -4.38 -14.93
CA LEU A 42 -29.07 -4.84 -15.80
C LEU A 42 -28.00 -5.54 -14.98
N THR A 43 -27.65 -6.78 -15.37
CA THR A 43 -26.71 -7.61 -14.60
C THR A 43 -25.35 -7.79 -15.27
N GLU A 44 -25.32 -7.79 -16.61
CA GLU A 44 -24.13 -8.00 -17.40
C GLU A 44 -24.16 -7.18 -18.68
N VAL A 45 -23.00 -6.68 -19.12
CA VAL A 45 -22.84 -6.02 -20.42
C VAL A 45 -21.50 -6.41 -21.03
N THR A 46 -21.53 -6.82 -22.30
CA THR A 46 -20.33 -7.06 -23.12
C THR A 46 -20.22 -5.98 -24.19
N PHE A 47 -19.13 -5.22 -24.18
CA PHE A 47 -18.86 -4.21 -25.19
C PHE A 47 -18.23 -4.85 -26.44
N PRO A 48 -18.68 -4.47 -27.64
CA PRO A 48 -18.08 -4.97 -28.90
C PRO A 48 -16.68 -4.39 -29.09
N SER A 49 -15.85 -5.10 -29.84
CA SER A 49 -14.43 -4.78 -30.07
C SER A 49 -14.17 -3.44 -30.77
N ASN A 50 -15.19 -2.76 -31.26
CA ASN A 50 -15.08 -1.43 -31.87
C ASN A 50 -15.39 -0.28 -30.91
N THR A 51 -15.84 -0.55 -29.68
CA THR A 51 -16.14 0.47 -28.68
C THR A 51 -14.87 1.22 -28.29
N LYS A 52 -14.86 2.53 -28.47
CA LYS A 52 -13.71 3.41 -28.17
C LYS A 52 -13.93 4.32 -26.97
N THR A 53 -15.16 4.81 -26.80
CA THR A 53 -15.48 5.85 -25.81
C THR A 53 -16.70 5.47 -24.98
N ILE A 54 -16.58 5.62 -23.67
CA ILE A 54 -17.68 5.55 -22.71
C ILE A 54 -17.74 6.89 -21.99
N ARG A 55 -18.87 7.60 -22.16
CA ARG A 55 -19.06 8.94 -21.63
C ARG A 55 -19.44 8.96 -20.14
N ASP A 56 -19.42 10.16 -19.57
CA ASP A 56 -19.69 10.39 -18.15
C ASP A 56 -21.00 9.74 -17.69
N TYR A 57 -20.96 9.05 -16.57
CA TYR A 57 -22.12 8.43 -15.91
C TYR A 57 -22.90 7.41 -16.76
N ALA A 58 -22.31 6.86 -17.81
CA ALA A 58 -23.03 6.02 -18.78
C ALA A 58 -23.78 4.85 -18.14
N PHE A 59 -23.26 4.28 -17.06
CA PHE A 59 -23.84 3.18 -16.27
C PHE A 59 -23.96 3.53 -14.78
N ALA A 60 -24.03 4.81 -14.42
CA ALA A 60 -24.20 5.19 -13.03
C ALA A 60 -25.52 4.64 -12.45
N ASP A 61 -25.52 4.36 -11.15
CA ASP A 61 -26.69 3.85 -10.42
C ASP A 61 -27.25 2.50 -10.96
N CYS A 62 -26.44 1.72 -11.66
CA CYS A 62 -26.80 0.37 -12.10
C CYS A 62 -26.55 -0.63 -10.97
N ALA A 63 -27.34 -0.59 -9.90
CA ALA A 63 -27.11 -1.36 -8.69
C ALA A 63 -27.10 -2.90 -8.87
N GLY A 64 -27.73 -3.41 -9.94
CA GLY A 64 -27.75 -4.82 -10.29
C GLY A 64 -26.58 -5.27 -11.15
N LEU A 65 -25.76 -4.35 -11.68
CA LEU A 65 -24.67 -4.67 -12.60
C LEU A 65 -23.52 -5.35 -11.86
N LYS A 66 -23.21 -6.59 -12.28
CA LYS A 66 -22.18 -7.44 -11.69
C LYS A 66 -20.96 -7.54 -12.58
N ASP A 67 -21.16 -7.75 -13.87
CA ASP A 67 -20.10 -8.06 -14.81
C ASP A 67 -20.15 -7.13 -16.02
N ILE A 68 -19.01 -6.52 -16.34
CA ILE A 68 -18.86 -5.74 -17.56
C ILE A 68 -17.56 -6.08 -18.28
N TYR A 69 -17.67 -6.39 -19.57
CA TYR A 69 -16.54 -6.79 -20.41
C TYR A 69 -16.15 -5.63 -21.32
N ILE A 70 -14.97 -5.07 -21.09
CA ILE A 70 -14.46 -3.88 -21.80
C ILE A 70 -13.28 -4.27 -22.69
N PRO A 71 -13.35 -4.06 -24.01
CA PRO A 71 -12.28 -4.42 -24.93
C PRO A 71 -11.13 -3.40 -24.92
N ASP A 72 -9.95 -3.81 -25.42
CA ASP A 72 -8.75 -2.97 -25.52
C ASP A 72 -8.92 -1.75 -26.42
N SER A 73 -9.86 -1.83 -27.36
CA SER A 73 -10.21 -0.70 -28.23
C SER A 73 -10.77 0.49 -27.45
N THR A 74 -11.26 0.26 -26.22
CA THR A 74 -11.80 1.33 -25.36
C THR A 74 -10.65 2.11 -24.73
N THR A 75 -10.37 3.26 -25.33
CA THR A 75 -9.25 4.14 -24.93
C THR A 75 -9.68 5.38 -24.16
N ASP A 76 -10.97 5.65 -24.08
CA ASP A 76 -11.54 6.83 -23.43
C ASP A 76 -12.72 6.43 -22.52
N ILE A 77 -12.45 6.26 -21.24
CA ILE A 77 -13.45 5.99 -20.20
C ILE A 77 -13.54 7.25 -19.33
N ARG A 78 -14.68 7.89 -19.36
CA ARG A 78 -14.89 9.19 -18.71
C ARG A 78 -15.21 9.07 -17.23
N LYS A 79 -15.55 10.23 -16.62
CA LYS A 79 -15.77 10.34 -15.18
C LYS A 79 -17.00 9.55 -14.74
N ALA A 80 -16.87 8.86 -13.60
CA ALA A 80 -17.98 8.25 -12.88
C ALA A 80 -18.87 7.32 -13.71
N VAL A 81 -18.30 6.68 -14.74
CA VAL A 81 -19.06 5.81 -15.68
C VAL A 81 -19.88 4.77 -14.92
N PHE A 82 -19.30 4.19 -13.86
CA PHE A 82 -19.90 3.14 -13.02
C PHE A 82 -20.14 3.61 -11.57
N GLU A 83 -20.46 4.88 -11.37
CA GLU A 83 -20.78 5.39 -10.04
C GLU A 83 -21.95 4.63 -9.43
N ASN A 84 -21.90 4.31 -8.14
CA ASN A 84 -22.93 3.56 -7.42
C ASN A 84 -23.29 2.19 -8.01
N CYS A 85 -22.30 1.46 -8.54
CA CYS A 85 -22.42 0.05 -8.97
C CYS A 85 -21.71 -0.87 -7.96
N PRO A 86 -22.30 -1.17 -6.80
CA PRO A 86 -21.60 -1.79 -5.66
C PRO A 86 -21.18 -3.25 -5.86
N GLN A 87 -21.75 -3.93 -6.86
CA GLN A 87 -21.48 -5.35 -7.15
C GLN A 87 -20.58 -5.55 -8.36
N LEU A 88 -20.13 -4.45 -9.00
CA LEU A 88 -19.46 -4.50 -10.28
C LEU A 88 -18.06 -5.10 -10.22
N THR A 89 -17.78 -6.02 -11.15
CA THR A 89 -16.44 -6.46 -11.57
C THR A 89 -16.23 -6.08 -13.04
N ILE A 90 -15.09 -5.45 -13.34
CA ILE A 90 -14.70 -5.12 -14.72
C ILE A 90 -13.83 -6.25 -15.28
N HIS A 91 -14.25 -6.87 -16.39
CA HIS A 91 -13.45 -7.85 -17.10
C HIS A 91 -12.74 -7.15 -18.28
N CYS A 92 -11.42 -7.14 -18.26
CA CYS A 92 -10.60 -6.42 -19.24
C CYS A 92 -9.24 -7.08 -19.41
N SER A 93 -8.55 -6.75 -20.52
CA SER A 93 -7.20 -7.24 -20.73
C SER A 93 -6.17 -6.57 -19.82
N TYR A 94 -5.05 -7.24 -19.64
CA TYR A 94 -3.86 -6.66 -19.02
C TYR A 94 -3.46 -5.36 -19.74
N TYR A 95 -3.05 -4.35 -18.98
CA TYR A 95 -2.54 -3.08 -19.52
C TYR A 95 -3.53 -2.27 -20.36
N SER A 96 -4.84 -2.50 -20.18
CA SER A 96 -5.88 -1.72 -20.84
C SER A 96 -6.25 -0.44 -20.08
N MET A 97 -6.88 0.53 -20.75
CA MET A 97 -7.43 1.71 -20.08
C MET A 97 -8.53 1.34 -19.08
N ALA A 98 -9.25 0.25 -19.31
CA ALA A 98 -10.25 -0.25 -18.37
C ALA A 98 -9.61 -0.70 -17.03
N THR A 99 -8.42 -1.30 -17.08
CA THR A 99 -7.65 -1.65 -15.88
C THR A 99 -7.27 -0.40 -15.06
N ILE A 100 -6.79 0.64 -15.73
CA ILE A 100 -6.47 1.92 -15.08
C ILE A 100 -7.72 2.50 -14.42
N TYR A 101 -8.82 2.55 -15.17
CA TYR A 101 -10.09 3.08 -14.67
C TYR A 101 -10.57 2.30 -13.42
N ALA A 102 -10.51 0.97 -13.46
CA ALA A 102 -10.88 0.12 -12.33
C ALA A 102 -10.06 0.43 -11.08
N ILE A 103 -8.74 0.57 -11.23
CA ILE A 103 -7.81 0.89 -10.13
C ILE A 103 -8.09 2.29 -9.56
N GLU A 104 -8.23 3.30 -10.42
CA GLU A 104 -8.49 4.69 -10.01
C GLU A 104 -9.81 4.86 -9.27
N ASN A 105 -10.82 4.09 -9.65
CA ASN A 105 -12.15 4.14 -9.06
C ASN A 105 -12.40 3.05 -8.00
N ASN A 106 -11.36 2.29 -7.63
CA ASN A 106 -11.42 1.20 -6.65
C ASN A 106 -12.50 0.13 -6.97
N ILE A 107 -12.70 -0.16 -8.26
CA ILE A 107 -13.62 -1.19 -8.74
C ILE A 107 -12.87 -2.52 -8.88
N PRO A 108 -13.42 -3.65 -8.39
CA PRO A 108 -12.88 -4.98 -8.69
C PRO A 108 -12.73 -5.21 -10.18
N PHE A 109 -11.65 -5.87 -10.59
CA PHE A 109 -11.49 -6.26 -11.99
C PHE A 109 -10.82 -7.64 -12.11
N GLU A 110 -11.16 -8.34 -13.18
CA GLU A 110 -10.55 -9.60 -13.58
C GLU A 110 -9.92 -9.43 -14.94
N GLN A 111 -8.75 -10.03 -15.10
CA GLN A 111 -8.02 -9.98 -16.35
C GLN A 111 -8.46 -11.13 -17.26
N ILE A 112 -8.81 -10.80 -18.49
CA ILE A 112 -9.24 -11.75 -19.51
C ILE A 112 -8.28 -11.72 -20.71
N GLY A 113 -8.10 -12.87 -21.36
CA GLY A 113 -7.25 -12.99 -22.55
C GLY A 113 -5.77 -13.10 -22.26
N THR A 114 -4.98 -13.21 -23.32
CA THR A 114 -3.51 -13.16 -23.28
C THR A 114 -3.06 -11.81 -23.79
N TYR A 115 -2.09 -11.22 -23.08
CA TYR A 115 -1.45 -10.00 -23.57
C TYR A 115 -0.75 -10.27 -24.92
N THR A 116 -1.09 -9.49 -25.94
CA THR A 116 -0.37 -9.48 -27.21
C THR A 116 0.27 -8.12 -27.40
N ASP A 117 1.60 -8.08 -27.47
CA ASP A 117 2.32 -6.85 -27.72
C ASP A 117 2.05 -6.36 -29.15
N SER A 118 1.58 -5.11 -29.30
CA SER A 118 1.41 -4.54 -30.63
C SER A 118 2.79 -4.20 -31.22
N ALA A 119 2.91 -4.26 -32.54
CA ALA A 119 4.15 -3.90 -33.24
C ALA A 119 4.60 -2.44 -33.00
N GLU A 120 3.72 -1.60 -32.47
CA GLU A 120 3.95 -0.19 -32.19
C GLU A 120 4.32 0.12 -30.73
N THR A 121 4.32 -0.86 -29.82
CA THR A 121 4.70 -0.59 -28.44
C THR A 121 6.18 -0.27 -28.32
N VAL A 122 6.51 0.71 -27.48
CA VAL A 122 7.89 1.12 -27.20
C VAL A 122 8.62 0.10 -26.31
N LEU A 123 7.88 -0.63 -25.48
CA LEU A 123 8.42 -1.50 -24.44
C LEU A 123 8.74 -2.89 -24.95
N ASP A 124 9.84 -3.44 -24.46
CA ASP A 124 10.06 -4.88 -24.46
C ASP A 124 9.42 -5.47 -23.20
N ARG A 125 8.28 -6.12 -23.39
CA ARG A 125 7.47 -6.64 -22.30
C ARG A 125 8.05 -7.87 -21.62
N SER A 126 9.05 -8.51 -22.22
CA SER A 126 9.73 -9.63 -21.58
C SER A 126 10.43 -9.19 -20.26
N ASP A 127 10.85 -7.93 -20.21
CA ASP A 127 11.53 -7.35 -19.05
C ASP A 127 10.63 -6.45 -18.19
N THR A 128 9.38 -6.20 -18.62
CA THR A 128 8.46 -5.41 -17.79
C THR A 128 7.82 -6.29 -16.75
N SER A 129 7.89 -5.86 -15.51
CA SER A 129 7.24 -6.54 -14.40
C SER A 129 6.88 -5.53 -13.33
N TYR A 130 5.69 -5.69 -12.80
CA TYR A 130 5.21 -4.97 -11.62
C TYR A 130 4.78 -6.02 -10.61
N TYR A 131 5.72 -6.40 -9.77
CA TYR A 131 5.48 -7.40 -8.74
C TYR A 131 6.26 -7.06 -7.48
N GLY A 132 5.81 -7.61 -6.41
CA GLY A 132 6.43 -7.66 -5.11
C GLY A 132 5.95 -8.92 -4.43
N ASP A 133 6.26 -9.08 -3.18
CA ASP A 133 5.60 -10.09 -2.34
C ASP A 133 4.24 -9.52 -1.89
N PHE A 134 3.28 -9.52 -2.81
CA PHE A 134 1.97 -8.91 -2.62
C PHE A 134 1.03 -9.77 -1.77
N GLY A 135 1.32 -11.04 -1.67
CA GLY A 135 0.52 -11.96 -0.87
C GLY A 135 0.73 -11.80 0.62
N SER A 136 1.89 -11.27 1.03
CA SER A 136 2.27 -11.22 2.43
C SER A 136 3.09 -9.98 2.76
N ALA A 137 2.66 -9.23 3.78
CA ALA A 137 3.43 -8.15 4.33
C ALA A 137 4.48 -8.68 5.31
N THR A 138 5.56 -7.91 5.53
CA THR A 138 6.51 -8.18 6.61
C THR A 138 5.82 -8.09 7.97
N ALA A 139 6.49 -8.52 9.04
CA ALA A 139 5.98 -8.42 10.41
C ALA A 139 5.50 -7.01 10.79
N ASN A 140 6.09 -5.97 10.19
CA ASN A 140 5.75 -4.57 10.41
C ASN A 140 4.75 -4.02 9.37
N GLY A 141 4.14 -4.86 8.54
CA GLY A 141 3.16 -4.45 7.54
C GLY A 141 3.73 -3.83 6.28
N TYR A 142 5.04 -3.91 6.02
CA TYR A 142 5.66 -3.40 4.80
C TYR A 142 5.62 -4.43 3.68
N VAL A 143 5.29 -3.98 2.48
CA VAL A 143 5.27 -4.79 1.25
C VAL A 143 6.25 -4.20 0.25
N ALA A 144 7.19 -5.02 -0.22
CA ALA A 144 8.17 -4.60 -1.22
C ALA A 144 7.55 -4.58 -2.62
N MET A 145 7.87 -3.52 -3.37
CA MET A 145 7.37 -3.28 -4.72
C MET A 145 8.54 -3.12 -5.68
N THR A 146 8.43 -3.68 -6.88
CA THR A 146 9.43 -3.52 -7.93
C THR A 146 8.74 -3.22 -9.25
N VAL A 147 9.18 -2.18 -9.93
CA VAL A 147 8.75 -1.81 -11.28
C VAL A 147 9.96 -1.82 -12.20
N ARG A 148 9.84 -2.43 -13.36
CA ARG A 148 10.89 -2.48 -14.37
C ARG A 148 10.36 -1.97 -15.69
N TYR A 149 11.23 -1.36 -16.48
CA TYR A 149 10.95 -1.00 -17.87
C TYR A 149 12.20 -1.20 -18.72
N ASN A 150 12.00 -1.56 -19.97
CA ASN A 150 13.05 -1.66 -20.98
C ASN A 150 12.47 -1.25 -22.34
N ILE A 151 12.98 -0.16 -22.91
CA ILE A 151 12.56 0.35 -24.21
C ILE A 151 13.22 -0.50 -25.30
N LYS A 152 12.47 -0.93 -26.29
CA LYS A 152 12.98 -1.68 -27.45
C LYS A 152 14.12 -0.93 -28.14
N ASP A 153 15.14 -1.63 -28.56
CA ASP A 153 16.32 -1.03 -29.23
C ASP A 153 15.95 -0.14 -30.40
N THR A 154 14.93 -0.51 -31.17
CA THR A 154 14.43 0.26 -32.31
C THR A 154 13.86 1.62 -31.92
N TRP A 155 13.53 1.85 -30.65
CA TRP A 155 12.90 3.07 -30.16
C TRP A 155 13.83 3.93 -29.30
N LYS A 156 14.97 3.40 -28.83
CA LYS A 156 15.85 4.06 -27.87
C LYS A 156 16.28 5.47 -28.27
N SER A 157 16.50 5.70 -29.57
CA SER A 157 16.89 7.02 -30.10
C SER A 157 15.71 7.95 -30.40
N ALA A 158 14.48 7.44 -30.41
CA ALA A 158 13.29 8.18 -30.82
C ALA A 158 12.48 8.73 -29.63
N VAL A 159 12.83 8.35 -28.41
CA VAL A 159 12.11 8.75 -27.17
C VAL A 159 12.91 9.72 -26.33
N SER A 160 12.21 10.65 -25.70
CA SER A 160 12.76 11.62 -24.75
C SER A 160 11.77 11.91 -23.62
N ASP A 161 12.21 12.69 -22.62
CA ASP A 161 11.38 13.18 -21.52
C ASP A 161 10.68 12.03 -20.74
N LEU A 162 11.45 10.98 -20.46
CA LEU A 162 10.93 9.81 -19.77
C LEU A 162 10.66 10.10 -18.30
N ASN A 163 9.51 9.64 -17.85
CA ASN A 163 9.20 9.53 -16.43
C ASN A 163 8.29 8.33 -16.17
N VAL A 164 8.40 7.76 -14.99
CA VAL A 164 7.51 6.71 -14.52
C VAL A 164 6.50 7.32 -13.56
N LYS A 165 5.22 7.15 -13.86
CA LYS A 165 4.09 7.49 -12.98
C LYS A 165 3.61 6.21 -12.31
N LEU A 166 3.61 6.19 -10.99
CA LEU A 166 3.08 5.10 -10.15
C LEU A 166 1.85 5.62 -9.41
N VAL A 167 0.75 4.92 -9.51
CA VAL A 167 -0.41 5.18 -8.65
C VAL A 167 -0.43 4.14 -7.55
N LEU A 168 -0.12 4.58 -6.33
CA LEU A 168 0.00 3.70 -5.18
C LEU A 168 -1.35 3.13 -4.75
N PRO A 169 -1.39 1.94 -4.11
CA PRO A 169 -2.61 1.36 -3.58
C PRO A 169 -3.30 2.32 -2.57
N SER A 170 -4.62 2.31 -2.55
CA SER A 170 -5.40 3.15 -1.61
C SER A 170 -5.23 2.73 -0.15
N ASN A 171 -4.81 1.49 0.08
CA ASN A 171 -4.57 0.90 1.39
C ASN A 171 -3.08 0.82 1.78
N GLY A 172 -2.23 1.59 1.10
CA GLY A 172 -0.79 1.61 1.37
C GLY A 172 -0.20 3.02 1.32
N GLU A 173 0.80 3.25 2.16
CA GLU A 173 1.57 4.49 2.23
C GLU A 173 3.02 4.21 1.82
N LEU A 174 3.60 5.09 0.99
CA LEU A 174 4.98 4.96 0.55
C LEU A 174 5.95 5.15 1.71
N ASP A 175 6.87 4.22 1.86
CA ASP A 175 8.08 4.46 2.65
C ASP A 175 9.14 5.11 1.76
N GLU A 176 9.22 6.44 1.81
CA GLU A 176 10.10 7.24 0.97
C GLU A 176 11.59 6.88 1.16
N SER A 177 11.96 6.38 2.34
CA SER A 177 13.34 5.96 2.63
C SER A 177 13.79 4.74 1.82
N THR A 178 12.83 3.98 1.29
CA THR A 178 13.08 2.77 0.50
C THR A 178 13.04 3.00 -1.01
N LEU A 179 12.61 4.19 -1.47
CA LEU A 179 12.47 4.49 -2.89
C LEU A 179 13.84 4.58 -3.57
N LYS A 180 14.11 3.63 -4.44
CA LYS A 180 15.37 3.51 -5.19
C LYS A 180 15.11 3.40 -6.68
N VAL A 181 15.95 4.08 -7.47
CA VAL A 181 16.02 3.93 -8.92
C VAL A 181 17.40 3.35 -9.25
N ASP A 182 17.43 2.20 -9.92
CA ASP A 182 18.65 1.48 -10.28
C ASP A 182 19.61 1.22 -9.09
N GLY A 183 19.03 1.05 -7.90
CA GLY A 183 19.74 0.78 -6.65
C GLY A 183 20.09 2.02 -5.82
N GLU A 184 20.08 3.21 -6.40
CA GLU A 184 20.36 4.48 -5.72
C GLU A 184 19.11 5.12 -5.13
N LEU A 185 19.23 5.75 -3.95
CA LEU A 185 18.11 6.44 -3.31
C LEU A 185 17.59 7.57 -4.19
N CYS A 186 16.31 7.53 -4.53
CA CYS A 186 15.68 8.54 -5.35
C CYS A 186 15.28 9.75 -4.50
N GLN A 187 15.86 10.91 -4.78
CA GLN A 187 15.51 12.19 -4.17
C GLN A 187 14.71 13.11 -5.11
N ASN A 188 14.71 12.80 -6.40
CA ASN A 188 14.03 13.60 -7.42
C ASN A 188 12.73 12.91 -7.82
N TYR A 189 11.65 13.16 -7.10
CA TYR A 189 10.31 12.65 -7.39
C TYR A 189 9.25 13.66 -6.97
N ASN A 190 8.05 13.50 -7.46
CA ASN A 190 6.87 14.23 -7.03
C ASN A 190 5.81 13.24 -6.57
N LEU A 191 5.40 13.33 -5.31
CA LEU A 191 4.30 12.57 -4.74
C LEU A 191 3.12 13.52 -4.47
N LYS A 192 2.02 13.30 -5.19
CA LYS A 192 0.79 14.06 -5.01
C LYS A 192 -0.40 13.10 -5.05
N ASP A 193 -1.25 13.17 -4.05
CA ASP A 193 -2.41 12.31 -3.89
C ASP A 193 -1.93 10.86 -4.08
N ARG A 194 -1.72 9.99 -3.94
CA ARG A 194 -1.21 8.63 -4.22
C ARG A 194 -0.42 8.47 -5.55
N THR A 195 -0.18 9.56 -6.28
CA THR A 195 0.53 9.51 -7.56
C THR A 195 1.99 9.93 -7.36
N LEU A 196 2.90 8.99 -7.55
CA LEU A 196 4.34 9.17 -7.53
C LEU A 196 4.84 9.32 -8.97
N THR A 197 5.51 10.43 -9.28
CA THR A 197 6.12 10.67 -10.58
C THR A 197 7.63 10.77 -10.43
N ILE A 198 8.35 9.91 -11.13
CA ILE A 198 9.81 9.77 -11.05
C ILE A 198 10.40 10.05 -12.43
N PRO A 199 11.15 11.15 -12.62
CA PRO A 199 11.95 11.33 -13.83
C PRO A 199 13.00 10.23 -13.94
N VAL A 200 13.14 9.67 -15.12
CA VAL A 200 14.12 8.63 -15.40
C VAL A 200 14.98 9.00 -16.59
N SER A 201 16.27 8.71 -16.54
CA SER A 201 17.25 9.13 -17.57
C SER A 201 17.65 8.04 -18.53
N GLY A 202 17.40 6.79 -18.16
CA GLY A 202 17.81 5.63 -18.97
C GLY A 202 16.68 5.08 -19.84
N THR A 203 17.04 4.32 -20.84
CA THR A 203 16.08 3.55 -21.68
C THR A 203 15.68 2.23 -21.07
N SER A 204 16.26 1.87 -19.93
CA SER A 204 15.85 0.77 -19.06
C SER A 204 16.09 1.17 -17.61
N GLY A 205 15.34 0.61 -16.68
CA GLY A 205 15.52 0.90 -15.27
C GLY A 205 14.68 0.02 -14.36
N ILE A 206 15.06 0.03 -13.08
CA ILE A 206 14.40 -0.69 -12.01
C ILE A 206 14.09 0.28 -10.87
N ILE A 207 12.83 0.42 -10.54
CA ILE A 207 12.35 1.21 -9.40
C ILE A 207 11.93 0.24 -8.30
N ARG A 208 12.49 0.38 -7.11
CA ARG A 208 12.13 -0.40 -5.92
C ARG A 208 11.70 0.52 -4.80
N PHE A 209 10.67 0.12 -4.09
CA PHE A 209 10.17 0.82 -2.93
C PHE A 209 9.37 -0.14 -2.04
N SER A 210 9.05 0.30 -0.82
CA SER A 210 8.11 -0.40 0.05
C SER A 210 6.89 0.47 0.31
N ILE A 211 5.74 -0.16 0.49
CA ILE A 211 4.55 0.46 1.01
C ILE A 211 4.25 -0.11 2.39
N LYS A 212 3.80 0.72 3.31
CA LYS A 212 3.21 0.28 4.57
C LYS A 212 1.73 0.07 4.35
N ALA A 213 1.29 -1.18 4.41
CA ALA A 213 -0.12 -1.51 4.24
C ALA A 213 -0.91 -1.05 5.47
N GLN A 214 -2.03 -0.35 5.23
CA GLN A 214 -2.89 0.23 6.27
C GLN A 214 -4.16 -0.60 6.50
N SER A 215 -4.49 -1.50 5.59
CA SER A 215 -5.67 -2.37 5.68
C SER A 215 -5.51 -3.61 4.80
N GLN A 216 -6.32 -4.62 5.09
CA GLN A 216 -6.43 -5.86 4.32
C GLN A 216 -7.46 -5.72 3.19
N SER A 217 -7.29 -4.79 2.32
CA SER A 217 -8.08 -4.72 1.10
C SER A 217 -7.20 -5.07 -0.09
N ALA A 218 -7.82 -5.38 -1.22
CA ALA A 218 -7.06 -5.59 -2.44
C ALA A 218 -6.16 -4.39 -2.72
N ALA A 219 -4.88 -4.64 -2.88
CA ALA A 219 -3.94 -3.61 -3.31
C ALA A 219 -4.06 -3.45 -4.82
N ARG A 220 -4.61 -2.33 -5.25
CA ARG A 220 -4.73 -2.00 -6.66
C ARG A 220 -3.83 -0.83 -6.99
N SER A 221 -2.95 -1.03 -7.95
CA SER A 221 -1.93 -0.07 -8.35
C SER A 221 -1.59 -0.24 -9.82
N TYR A 222 -1.04 0.79 -10.42
CA TYR A 222 -0.49 0.68 -11.77
C TYR A 222 0.73 1.58 -11.94
N ALA A 223 1.53 1.23 -12.94
CA ALA A 223 2.69 2.00 -13.36
C ALA A 223 2.60 2.35 -14.84
N ILE A 224 2.90 3.58 -15.19
CA ILE A 224 2.91 4.08 -16.56
C ILE A 224 4.29 4.68 -16.86
N LEU A 225 4.86 4.30 -18.00
CA LEU A 225 5.98 5.01 -18.62
C LEU A 225 5.44 6.11 -19.51
N ASN A 226 5.73 7.35 -19.17
CA ASN A 226 5.46 8.50 -20.02
C ASN A 226 6.73 8.88 -20.77
N TYR A 227 6.56 9.25 -22.05
CA TYR A 227 7.67 9.66 -22.90
C TYR A 227 7.19 10.61 -24.01
N LYS A 228 8.12 11.27 -24.69
CA LYS A 228 7.85 11.95 -25.94
C LYS A 228 8.44 11.16 -27.12
N LYS A 229 7.64 10.99 -28.16
CA LYS A 229 8.06 10.45 -29.46
C LYS A 229 7.78 11.48 -30.52
N ASN A 230 8.81 11.93 -31.25
CA ASN A 230 8.66 12.94 -32.30
C ASN A 230 7.90 14.20 -31.80
N ARG A 231 8.19 14.66 -30.58
CA ARG A 231 7.55 15.78 -29.88
C ARG A 231 6.11 15.52 -29.39
N ASN A 232 5.52 14.39 -29.71
CA ASN A 232 4.21 14.00 -29.18
C ASN A 232 4.36 13.26 -27.86
N SER A 233 3.55 13.63 -26.88
CA SER A 233 3.47 12.90 -25.60
C SER A 233 2.78 11.57 -25.82
N SER A 234 3.33 10.52 -25.25
CA SER A 234 2.80 9.15 -25.30
C SER A 234 2.97 8.50 -23.95
N GLN A 235 2.21 7.46 -23.68
CA GLN A 235 2.29 6.69 -22.45
C GLN A 235 2.07 5.20 -22.72
N GLU A 236 2.72 4.38 -21.90
CA GLU A 236 2.50 2.92 -21.90
C GLU A 236 2.39 2.41 -20.47
N ILE A 237 1.45 1.52 -20.24
CA ILE A 237 1.29 0.87 -18.95
C ILE A 237 2.40 -0.18 -18.82
N ILE A 238 3.23 -0.06 -17.81
CA ILE A 238 4.37 -0.95 -17.57
C ILE A 238 4.14 -1.92 -16.40
N GLY A 239 3.05 -1.75 -15.68
CA GLY A 239 2.70 -2.67 -14.62
C GLY A 239 1.29 -2.42 -14.09
N VAL A 240 0.66 -3.51 -13.63
CA VAL A 240 -0.63 -3.51 -12.96
C VAL A 240 -0.56 -4.46 -11.78
N LEU A 241 -1.09 -4.02 -10.66
CA LEU A 241 -1.27 -4.82 -9.47
C LEU A 241 -2.76 -4.94 -9.15
N ASN A 242 -3.24 -6.16 -8.92
CA ASN A 242 -4.59 -6.44 -8.45
C ASN A 242 -4.54 -7.67 -7.53
N GLU A 243 -3.91 -7.52 -6.39
CA GLU A 243 -3.68 -8.60 -5.43
C GLU A 243 -4.30 -8.26 -4.08
N SER A 244 -4.65 -9.28 -3.31
CA SER A 244 -4.99 -9.10 -1.91
C SER A 244 -3.72 -9.13 -1.08
N ILE A 245 -3.46 -8.07 -0.32
CA ILE A 245 -2.36 -8.08 0.65
C ILE A 245 -2.80 -8.94 1.83
N ASN A 246 -2.12 -10.04 2.04
CA ASN A 246 -2.28 -10.80 3.28
C ASN A 246 -1.49 -10.10 4.39
N LEU A 247 -2.21 -9.39 5.24
CA LEU A 247 -1.62 -8.58 6.28
C LEU A 247 -1.66 -9.34 7.62
N PHE A 248 -0.74 -10.27 7.81
CA PHE A 248 -0.56 -10.87 9.12
C PHE A 248 0.62 -10.21 9.84
N THR A 249 0.32 -9.43 10.89
CA THR A 249 1.32 -8.72 11.69
C THR A 249 1.25 -9.14 13.15
N ILE A 250 2.37 -8.99 13.84
CA ILE A 250 2.46 -9.05 15.30
C ILE A 250 3.15 -7.78 15.79
N ASP A 251 2.54 -7.15 16.77
CA ASP A 251 3.07 -6.02 17.52
C ASP A 251 3.19 -6.43 18.98
N ALA A 252 4.39 -6.29 19.51
CA ALA A 252 4.74 -6.64 20.89
C ALA A 252 5.80 -5.65 21.40
N PRO A 253 5.78 -5.29 22.69
CA PRO A 253 6.83 -4.44 23.27
C PRO A 253 8.17 -5.17 23.29
N ASP A 254 9.26 -4.46 23.07
CA ASP A 254 10.62 -5.02 23.15
C ASP A 254 10.99 -5.43 24.59
N VAL A 255 10.47 -4.70 25.57
CA VAL A 255 10.74 -4.93 27.00
C VAL A 255 9.45 -4.81 27.82
N VAL A 256 9.30 -5.67 28.83
CA VAL A 256 8.22 -5.62 29.80
C VAL A 256 8.74 -5.77 31.22
N SER A 257 8.15 -5.02 32.17
CA SER A 257 8.49 -5.07 33.60
C SER A 257 7.51 -5.92 34.43
N LYS A 258 6.47 -6.43 33.79
CA LYS A 258 5.49 -7.33 34.41
C LYS A 258 5.51 -8.68 33.72
N PRO A 259 5.16 -9.77 34.42
CA PRO A 259 5.09 -11.10 33.82
C PRO A 259 3.94 -11.26 32.82
N THR A 260 3.41 -10.17 32.29
CA THR A 260 2.35 -10.14 31.26
C THR A 260 2.78 -9.30 30.07
N VAL A 261 2.47 -9.78 28.88
CA VAL A 261 2.79 -9.13 27.61
C VAL A 261 1.51 -8.89 26.84
N ASN A 262 1.23 -7.63 26.50
CA ASN A 262 0.17 -7.29 25.56
C ASN A 262 0.73 -7.46 24.14
N VAL A 263 0.06 -8.27 23.33
CA VAL A 263 0.39 -8.46 21.92
C VAL A 263 -0.84 -8.16 21.08
N SER A 264 -0.62 -7.61 19.91
CA SER A 264 -1.69 -7.27 18.98
C SER A 264 -1.22 -7.40 17.55
N GLY A 265 -2.12 -7.23 16.61
CA GLY A 265 -1.78 -7.21 15.20
C GLY A 265 -2.99 -7.20 14.30
N MET A 266 -2.72 -7.38 13.03
CA MET A 266 -3.72 -7.47 11.97
C MET A 266 -3.66 -8.87 11.35
N ALA A 267 -4.80 -9.38 10.91
CA ALA A 267 -4.94 -10.61 10.16
C ALA A 267 -6.25 -10.60 9.37
N ASN A 268 -6.46 -11.53 8.46
CA ASN A 268 -7.71 -11.62 7.70
C ASN A 268 -8.90 -11.85 8.63
N ALA A 269 -9.97 -11.09 8.44
CA ALA A 269 -11.19 -11.21 9.24
C ALA A 269 -11.78 -12.63 9.20
N GLY A 270 -12.22 -13.13 10.35
CA GLY A 270 -12.77 -14.46 10.49
C GLY A 270 -11.75 -15.58 10.69
N GLY A 271 -10.46 -15.28 10.61
CA GLY A 271 -9.38 -16.19 11.00
C GLY A 271 -9.20 -16.28 12.52
N THR A 272 -8.29 -17.14 12.94
CA THR A 272 -7.86 -17.29 14.34
C THR A 272 -6.37 -17.09 14.47
N VAL A 273 -5.92 -16.57 15.60
CA VAL A 273 -4.49 -16.45 15.92
C VAL A 273 -4.19 -17.23 17.19
N THR A 274 -3.39 -18.28 17.05
CA THR A 274 -2.87 -19.08 18.16
C THR A 274 -1.52 -18.52 18.59
N LEU A 275 -1.38 -18.26 19.88
CA LEU A 275 -0.23 -17.60 20.48
C LEU A 275 0.54 -18.55 21.39
N LEU A 276 1.86 -18.59 21.16
CA LEU A 276 2.79 -19.42 21.91
C LEU A 276 3.89 -18.53 22.52
N VAL A 277 4.31 -18.87 23.72
CA VAL A 277 5.51 -18.31 24.36
C VAL A 277 6.52 -19.44 24.53
N ASN A 278 7.72 -19.28 23.96
CA ASN A 278 8.78 -20.30 23.95
C ASN A 278 8.26 -21.68 23.51
N GLU A 279 7.48 -21.69 22.39
CA GLU A 279 6.84 -22.86 21.75
C GLU A 279 5.72 -23.51 22.60
N LYS A 280 5.34 -22.93 23.75
CA LYS A 280 4.20 -23.40 24.54
C LYS A 280 2.96 -22.56 24.22
N GLU A 281 1.91 -23.22 23.76
CA GLU A 281 0.63 -22.58 23.45
C GLU A 281 0.00 -22.01 24.73
N GLN A 282 -0.49 -20.77 24.64
CA GLN A 282 -1.19 -20.10 25.73
C GLN A 282 -2.66 -19.83 25.43
N GLN A 283 -2.95 -19.32 24.25
CA GLN A 283 -4.35 -19.05 23.87
C GLN A 283 -4.52 -18.89 22.36
N THR A 284 -5.76 -19.03 21.92
CA THR A 284 -6.22 -18.73 20.57
C THR A 284 -7.27 -17.63 20.62
N VAL A 285 -7.10 -16.60 19.81
CA VAL A 285 -8.02 -15.46 19.70
C VAL A 285 -8.64 -15.38 18.31
N GLN A 286 -9.86 -14.86 18.24
CA GLN A 286 -10.57 -14.62 16.98
C GLN A 286 -10.12 -13.27 16.38
N VAL A 287 -9.95 -13.24 15.08
CA VAL A 287 -9.73 -12.00 14.34
C VAL A 287 -11.07 -11.28 14.16
N SER A 288 -11.12 -10.02 14.56
CA SER A 288 -12.32 -9.18 14.45
C SER A 288 -12.73 -8.94 13.00
N LYS A 289 -13.96 -8.45 12.77
CA LYS A 289 -14.41 -8.01 11.44
C LYS A 289 -13.58 -6.89 10.85
N ALA A 290 -12.88 -6.12 11.69
CA ALA A 290 -11.96 -5.06 11.26
C ALA A 290 -10.55 -5.60 10.94
N GLY A 291 -10.32 -6.91 11.02
CA GLY A 291 -9.00 -7.51 10.79
C GLY A 291 -8.02 -7.31 11.95
N LEU A 292 -8.50 -7.01 13.15
CA LEU A 292 -7.66 -6.78 14.33
C LEU A 292 -7.75 -7.95 15.31
N TRP A 293 -6.63 -8.28 15.94
CA TRP A 293 -6.56 -9.23 17.04
C TRP A 293 -5.67 -8.69 18.15
N SER A 294 -5.92 -9.11 19.39
CA SER A 294 -5.09 -8.79 20.54
C SER A 294 -5.20 -9.86 21.61
N ALA A 295 -4.16 -9.98 22.44
CA ALA A 295 -4.08 -10.94 23.51
C ALA A 295 -3.18 -10.43 24.63
N VAL A 296 -3.37 -11.00 25.82
CA VAL A 296 -2.46 -10.83 26.95
C VAL A 296 -1.83 -12.18 27.24
N LEU A 297 -0.50 -12.26 27.13
CA LEU A 297 0.28 -13.46 27.39
C LEU A 297 0.93 -13.40 28.76
N THR A 298 1.19 -14.56 29.35
CA THR A 298 1.90 -14.65 30.65
C THR A 298 3.27 -15.26 30.44
N LEU A 299 4.30 -14.61 30.95
CA LEU A 299 5.64 -15.17 31.05
C LEU A 299 5.71 -16.03 32.33
N GLU A 300 5.99 -17.32 32.17
CA GLU A 300 6.08 -18.23 33.31
C GLU A 300 7.44 -18.08 34.01
N ASN A 301 7.42 -17.71 35.31
CA ASN A 301 8.61 -17.52 36.13
C ASN A 301 9.71 -16.68 35.45
N PRO A 302 9.40 -15.48 35.01
CA PRO A 302 10.34 -14.71 34.20
C PRO A 302 11.58 -14.32 35.02
N SER A 303 12.75 -14.39 34.36
CA SER A 303 14.02 -13.95 34.91
C SER A 303 14.45 -12.64 34.27
N ASN A 304 15.01 -11.71 35.04
CA ASN A 304 15.49 -10.44 34.50
C ASN A 304 16.48 -10.64 33.35
N TYR A 305 16.30 -9.86 32.28
CA TYR A 305 17.07 -9.91 31.03
C TYR A 305 16.88 -11.20 30.22
N GLU A 306 15.92 -12.03 30.58
CA GLU A 306 15.55 -13.18 29.75
C GLU A 306 14.66 -12.74 28.60
N THR A 307 15.01 -13.23 27.40
CA THR A 307 14.23 -12.93 26.19
C THR A 307 13.31 -14.11 25.86
N TYR A 308 12.04 -13.80 25.71
CA TYR A 308 10.95 -14.72 25.38
C TYR A 308 10.58 -14.57 23.92
N LYS A 309 10.52 -15.69 23.21
CA LYS A 309 10.03 -15.73 21.84
C LYS A 309 8.52 -15.90 21.86
N ILE A 310 7.83 -14.90 21.32
CA ILE A 310 6.39 -14.97 21.07
C ILE A 310 6.19 -15.41 19.63
N LYS A 311 5.39 -16.44 19.44
CA LYS A 311 5.01 -16.96 18.12
C LYS A 311 3.51 -16.84 17.97
N ALA A 312 3.08 -16.20 16.89
CA ALA A 312 1.71 -16.09 16.50
C ALA A 312 1.48 -16.95 15.24
N LEU A 313 0.55 -17.85 15.28
CA LEU A 313 0.13 -18.70 14.16
C LEU A 313 -1.27 -18.28 13.74
N CYS A 314 -1.41 -17.63 12.60
CA CYS A 314 -2.70 -17.31 12.02
C CYS A 314 -3.22 -18.49 11.20
N THR A 315 -4.45 -18.91 11.48
CA THR A 315 -5.18 -19.86 10.64
C THR A 315 -6.35 -19.13 10.00
N GLN A 316 -6.35 -19.06 8.70
CA GLN A 316 -7.36 -18.39 7.88
C GLN A 316 -8.63 -19.24 7.77
N ALA A 317 -9.74 -18.65 7.32
CA ALA A 317 -11.02 -19.37 7.14
C ALA A 317 -10.94 -20.51 6.11
N ASP A 318 -10.01 -20.44 5.15
CA ASP A 318 -9.72 -21.47 4.15
C ASP A 318 -8.77 -22.58 4.65
N GLY A 319 -8.31 -22.47 5.92
CA GLY A 319 -7.37 -23.41 6.54
C GLY A 319 -5.90 -23.11 6.24
N THR A 320 -5.56 -22.09 5.47
CA THR A 320 -4.18 -21.68 5.29
C THR A 320 -3.60 -21.12 6.58
N THR A 321 -2.31 -21.35 6.80
CA THR A 321 -1.62 -20.94 8.03
C THR A 321 -0.41 -20.08 7.73
N GLU A 322 -0.19 -19.07 8.55
CA GLU A 322 0.97 -18.18 8.47
C GLU A 322 1.53 -17.91 9.87
N THR A 323 2.84 -17.75 9.99
CA THR A 323 3.49 -17.56 11.28
C THR A 323 4.25 -16.24 11.32
N ARG A 324 4.15 -15.53 12.46
CA ARG A 324 4.99 -14.38 12.81
C ARG A 324 5.60 -14.59 14.19
N THR A 325 6.75 -13.95 14.43
CA THR A 325 7.43 -14.01 15.71
C THR A 325 7.86 -12.63 16.17
N ALA A 326 7.80 -12.43 17.49
CA ALA A 326 8.37 -11.27 18.17
C ALA A 326 9.25 -11.76 19.32
N ALA A 327 10.19 -10.93 19.75
CA ALA A 327 11.02 -11.19 20.93
C ALA A 327 10.72 -10.13 21.99
N VAL A 328 10.51 -10.55 23.23
CA VAL A 328 10.22 -9.68 24.36
C VAL A 328 11.18 -9.99 25.48
N THR A 329 11.88 -8.99 25.99
CA THR A 329 12.79 -9.15 27.13
C THR A 329 12.05 -8.78 28.42
N TYR A 330 12.07 -9.68 29.39
CA TYR A 330 11.58 -9.35 30.72
C TYR A 330 12.66 -8.61 31.51
N ASN A 331 12.27 -7.50 32.13
CA ASN A 331 13.12 -6.75 33.02
C ASN A 331 12.24 -6.11 34.09
N GLU A 332 12.24 -6.64 35.33
CA GLU A 332 11.41 -6.22 36.48
C GLU A 332 11.79 -4.84 37.02
N GLY A 333 12.30 -4.03 36.26
CA GLY A 333 12.68 -2.68 36.57
C GLY A 333 13.70 -2.22 35.56
N GLU A 334 13.27 -1.80 34.40
CA GLU A 334 14.13 -0.88 33.67
C GLU A 334 14.42 0.28 34.61
N PRO A 335 15.70 0.66 34.75
CA PRO A 335 16.04 1.87 35.47
C PRO A 335 15.47 3.04 34.71
N SER A 336 14.23 3.41 35.00
CA SER A 336 13.64 4.61 34.43
C SER A 336 14.36 5.81 35.04
N ILE A 337 14.63 6.80 34.19
CA ILE A 337 15.15 8.06 34.65
C ILE A 337 14.04 8.76 35.46
N GLU A 338 14.09 8.73 36.77
CA GLU A 338 13.15 9.42 37.63
C GLU A 338 13.28 10.92 37.47
N SER A 339 14.52 11.42 37.40
CA SER A 339 14.78 12.82 37.07
C SER A 339 16.12 13.00 36.36
N PHE A 340 16.16 13.92 35.41
CA PHE A 340 17.37 14.39 34.76
C PHE A 340 17.42 15.91 34.83
N LYS A 341 18.27 16.45 35.64
CA LYS A 341 18.46 17.88 35.81
C LYS A 341 19.87 18.27 35.40
N MET A 342 19.98 19.38 34.72
CA MET A 342 21.24 19.96 34.30
C MET A 342 21.38 21.34 34.91
N TYR A 343 22.55 21.62 35.46
CA TYR A 343 22.87 22.88 36.10
C TYR A 343 23.99 23.59 35.34
N TYR A 344 23.85 24.86 35.12
CA TYR A 344 24.91 25.69 34.52
C TYR A 344 24.95 27.06 35.15
N ASN A 345 26.14 27.69 35.16
CA ASN A 345 26.34 29.03 35.70
C ASN A 345 26.21 30.07 34.59
N GLU A 346 25.29 31.00 34.75
CA GLU A 346 25.12 32.14 33.87
C GLU A 346 25.16 33.43 34.70
N HIS A 347 26.21 34.24 34.49
CA HIS A 347 26.40 35.52 35.22
C HIS A 347 26.29 35.35 36.72
N ASP A 348 27.05 34.41 37.29
CA ASP A 348 27.09 34.06 38.71
C ASP A 348 25.77 33.60 39.35
N LYS A 349 24.83 33.17 38.50
CA LYS A 349 23.60 32.52 38.94
C LYS A 349 23.54 31.10 38.38
N ILE A 350 23.29 30.15 39.29
CA ILE A 350 23.02 28.76 38.89
C ILE A 350 21.62 28.69 38.30
N LYS A 351 21.56 28.26 37.08
CA LYS A 351 20.29 27.92 36.39
C LYS A 351 20.21 26.42 36.19
N SER A 352 19.01 25.87 36.21
CA SER A 352 18.76 24.46 35.97
C SER A 352 17.77 24.29 34.84
N TYR A 353 17.97 23.24 34.01
CA TYR A 353 16.96 22.69 33.13
C TYR A 353 16.53 21.35 33.68
N ASP A 354 15.23 21.13 33.76
CA ASP A 354 14.66 19.82 34.04
C ASP A 354 14.47 19.13 32.70
N LEU A 355 15.19 18.05 32.46
CA LEU A 355 15.20 17.27 31.24
C LEU A 355 14.45 15.94 31.42
N THR A 356 13.72 15.81 32.51
CA THR A 356 12.96 14.61 32.83
C THR A 356 11.91 14.39 31.76
N LYS A 357 11.93 13.21 31.15
CA LYS A 357 10.97 12.82 30.13
C LYS A 357 9.92 11.88 30.67
N THR A 358 8.71 12.10 30.23
CA THR A 358 7.55 11.27 30.57
C THR A 358 7.25 10.17 29.57
N ASP A 359 7.85 10.19 28.36
CA ASP A 359 7.49 9.26 27.27
C ASP A 359 8.53 8.17 26.95
N GLY A 360 9.72 8.24 27.55
CA GLY A 360 10.75 7.18 27.43
C GLY A 360 11.34 6.89 26.03
N VAL A 361 10.81 7.49 24.96
CA VAL A 361 11.04 7.02 23.58
C VAL A 361 11.89 7.96 22.71
N THR A 362 11.96 9.24 22.99
CA THR A 362 12.68 10.18 22.12
C THR A 362 14.03 10.59 22.69
N PRO A 363 15.16 10.45 21.99
CA PRO A 363 16.43 10.97 22.47
C PRO A 363 16.35 12.48 22.67
N LEU A 364 16.79 12.93 23.84
CA LEU A 364 16.84 14.35 24.17
C LEU A 364 18.11 14.95 23.57
N VAL A 365 17.96 15.84 22.59
CA VAL A 365 19.07 16.63 22.04
C VAL A 365 18.88 18.07 22.48
N TYR A 366 19.79 18.57 23.34
CA TYR A 366 19.80 19.95 23.78
C TYR A 366 21.07 20.65 23.31
N TYR A 367 20.90 21.82 22.71
CA TYR A 367 22.00 22.71 22.38
C TYR A 367 22.29 23.61 23.58
N LEU A 368 23.44 23.39 24.23
CA LEU A 368 23.84 24.17 25.37
C LEU A 368 24.75 25.32 24.97
N PRO A 369 24.52 26.54 25.48
CA PRO A 369 25.31 27.71 25.09
C PRO A 369 26.69 27.78 25.74
N LYS A 370 27.03 26.86 26.66
CA LYS A 370 28.29 26.94 27.43
C LYS A 370 28.96 25.59 27.63
N SER A 371 30.27 25.63 27.88
CA SER A 371 31.20 24.50 27.94
C SER A 371 31.35 23.82 29.30
N LYS A 372 30.68 24.25 30.34
CA LYS A 372 30.71 23.63 31.66
C LYS A 372 29.31 23.56 32.25
N PHE A 373 28.88 22.37 32.60
CA PHE A 373 27.63 22.10 33.28
C PHE A 373 27.80 20.88 34.20
N ASP A 374 27.06 20.89 35.30
CA ASP A 374 26.89 19.73 36.17
C ASP A 374 25.53 19.10 35.87
N TYR A 375 25.42 17.80 36.06
CA TYR A 375 24.16 17.09 35.89
C TYR A 375 23.87 16.17 37.06
N GLU A 376 22.60 16.00 37.31
CA GLU A 376 22.07 15.08 38.30
C GLU A 376 21.08 14.15 37.62
N LEU A 377 21.32 12.85 37.76
CA LEU A 377 20.47 11.79 37.24
C LEU A 377 19.99 10.96 38.42
N THR A 378 18.68 10.86 38.58
CA THR A 378 18.04 9.98 39.54
C THR A 378 17.31 8.88 38.81
N PHE A 379 17.47 7.65 39.24
CA PHE A 379 16.85 6.48 38.63
C PHE A 379 15.91 5.80 39.65
N GLU A 380 14.81 5.27 39.11
CA GLU A 380 13.99 4.31 39.80
C GLU A 380 14.71 3.01 39.97
N ASN A 381 15.18 2.29 40.58
CA ASN A 381 15.94 1.03 40.64
C ASN A 381 17.41 1.19 40.22
N PRO A 382 18.18 2.07 40.87
CA PRO A 382 19.58 2.34 40.49
C PRO A 382 20.48 1.10 40.61
N GLU A 383 20.12 0.10 41.41
CA GLU A 383 20.85 -1.14 41.61
C GLU A 383 20.89 -2.03 40.34
N GLN A 384 20.04 -1.77 39.40
CA GLN A 384 19.98 -2.53 38.12
C GLN A 384 20.89 -1.94 37.04
N ILE A 385 21.48 -0.77 37.29
CA ILE A 385 22.38 -0.12 36.34
C ILE A 385 23.76 -0.76 36.44
N LYS A 386 24.15 -1.55 35.41
CA LYS A 386 25.50 -2.12 35.35
C LYS A 386 26.54 -1.12 34.86
N THR A 387 26.15 -0.27 33.91
CA THR A 387 27.04 0.71 33.29
C THR A 387 26.23 1.88 32.75
N LEU A 388 26.66 3.10 33.08
CA LEU A 388 26.10 4.34 32.56
C LEU A 388 27.11 5.01 31.64
N TYR A 389 26.71 5.28 30.37
CA TYR A 389 27.51 6.06 29.44
C TYR A 389 26.87 7.42 29.23
N VAL A 390 27.59 8.47 29.52
CA VAL A 390 27.22 9.84 29.19
C VAL A 390 28.15 10.31 28.07
N THR A 391 27.59 10.53 26.88
CA THR A 391 28.37 11.02 25.74
C THR A 391 27.98 12.46 25.42
N SER A 392 28.97 13.34 25.31
CA SER A 392 28.79 14.67 24.77
C SER A 392 29.48 14.77 23.42
N THR A 393 28.76 15.12 22.37
CA THR A 393 29.34 15.45 21.06
C THR A 393 29.55 16.94 20.98
N ARG A 394 30.82 17.37 20.82
CA ARG A 394 31.14 18.74 20.41
C ARG A 394 31.01 18.81 18.88
N ASN A 395 30.07 19.58 18.38
CA ASN A 395 30.17 20.09 17.02
C ASN A 395 31.15 21.28 17.08
N ASN A 396 32.32 21.11 16.43
CA ASN A 396 33.24 22.19 16.18
C ASN A 396 32.67 23.13 15.10
#